data_5c94d678db1d92cb2b3080de45b2ed68
#
_entry.id   5c94d678db1d92cb2b3080de45b2ed68
#
_cell.length_a   1.000
_cell.length_b   1.000
_cell.length_c   1.000
_cell.angle_alpha   90.00
_cell.angle_beta   90.00
_cell.angle_gamma   90.00
#
_symmetry.space_group_name_H-M   'P 1'
#
loop_
_entity.id
_entity.type
_entity.pdbx_description
1 polymer ?
#
loop_
_entity_poly.entity_id
_entity_poly.type
_entity_poly.pdbx_seq_one_letter_code
_entity_poly.pdbx_strand_id
1 'polypeptide(L)'
;MNLAYYSEFKSRYNTPYRVEIYTKKNTGSAKEIRLSGTPFTVEWESDRLYKPLKMSNAVCSIITRELLLDLYTGENQGVEVVLKNRETNTLEWFGFVTPNMYSSDYISLDTLDIEAIDSIACLDNIKYSYMGEKADFRSFSEIICNVLAKADPQKCVQKLYVQNCNKLTSSATACILKSLYIHERNFFDEMNEPMTCKDVLTSLVEYLGMTLIQWKDAYYIIDYEYIDNGYTDCTLFNIRNLTSSNTILPISSKNIMDIGVSSSNGSISLDSVYNKVTVVANTNAIGDLCPDLIDDDDLENQNSDPDKYYTQTIDDTVFLSAYFKSKENWETLQSVEEMDDSNIGGVL
;
A
#
# COMPACT_ATOMS: atom_id res chain seq x y z
N MET A 1 -17.51 -7.91 -11.11
CA MET A 1 -17.08 -8.91 -12.11
C MET A 1 -17.88 -10.17 -11.95
N ASN A 2 -17.98 -10.96 -13.02
CA ASN A 2 -18.67 -12.25 -13.00
C ASN A 2 -17.66 -13.37 -13.18
N LEU A 3 -17.90 -14.52 -12.52
CA LEU A 3 -17.07 -15.70 -12.70
C LEU A 3 -17.15 -16.16 -14.16
N ALA A 4 -16.03 -16.16 -14.85
CA ALA A 4 -15.94 -16.58 -16.24
C ALA A 4 -15.40 -18.01 -16.37
N TYR A 5 -14.31 -18.29 -15.66
CA TYR A 5 -13.63 -19.57 -15.72
C TYR A 5 -13.30 -20.09 -14.33
N TYR A 6 -13.27 -21.39 -14.20
CA TYR A 6 -12.77 -22.05 -12.99
C TYR A 6 -12.12 -23.38 -13.32
N SER A 7 -11.26 -23.84 -12.44
CA SER A 7 -10.67 -25.17 -12.47
C SER A 7 -10.29 -25.63 -11.07
N GLU A 8 -10.24 -26.94 -10.89
CA GLU A 8 -9.86 -27.54 -9.62
C GLU A 8 -8.62 -28.44 -9.82
N PHE A 9 -7.71 -28.39 -8.87
CA PHE A 9 -6.51 -29.22 -8.88
C PHE A 9 -6.10 -29.57 -7.46
N LYS A 10 -5.17 -30.51 -7.34
CA LYS A 10 -4.57 -30.87 -6.06
C LYS A 10 -3.09 -30.55 -6.06
N SER A 11 -2.62 -30.01 -4.95
CA SER A 11 -1.18 -29.82 -4.74
C SER A 11 -0.44 -31.17 -4.58
N ARG A 12 0.88 -31.10 -4.57
CA ARG A 12 1.73 -32.22 -4.26
C ARG A 12 1.39 -32.93 -2.93
N TYR A 13 0.86 -32.15 -1.98
CA TYR A 13 0.43 -32.65 -0.66
C TYR A 13 -1.05 -33.05 -0.60
N ASN A 14 -1.67 -33.26 -1.77
CA ASN A 14 -3.07 -33.67 -1.93
C ASN A 14 -4.10 -32.63 -1.42
N THR A 15 -3.68 -31.41 -1.12
CA THR A 15 -4.60 -30.33 -0.76
C THR A 15 -5.36 -29.85 -2.01
N PRO A 16 -6.71 -29.85 -1.98
CA PRO A 16 -7.49 -29.43 -3.13
C PRO A 16 -7.59 -27.91 -3.19
N TYR A 17 -7.33 -27.36 -4.38
CA TYR A 17 -7.43 -25.95 -4.69
C TYR A 17 -8.40 -25.73 -5.83
N ARG A 18 -8.95 -24.51 -5.88
CA ARG A 18 -9.77 -24.02 -6.98
C ARG A 18 -9.24 -22.66 -7.43
N VAL A 19 -8.97 -22.55 -8.73
CA VAL A 19 -8.73 -21.28 -9.40
C VAL A 19 -10.04 -20.77 -9.95
N GLU A 20 -10.30 -19.50 -9.76
CA GLU A 20 -11.46 -18.78 -10.28
C GLU A 20 -10.98 -17.54 -11.02
N ILE A 21 -11.48 -17.31 -12.22
CA ILE A 21 -11.15 -16.13 -13.03
C ILE A 21 -12.42 -15.34 -13.27
N TYR A 22 -12.40 -14.09 -12.85
CA TYR A 22 -13.54 -13.18 -12.95
C TYR A 22 -13.26 -12.10 -13.99
N THR A 23 -14.22 -11.81 -14.83
CA THR A 23 -14.12 -10.75 -15.83
C THR A 23 -15.36 -9.86 -15.85
N LYS A 24 -15.22 -8.61 -16.29
CA LYS A 24 -16.35 -7.71 -16.53
C LYS A 24 -17.10 -8.09 -17.81
N LYS A 25 -16.41 -8.74 -18.74
CA LYS A 25 -16.95 -9.07 -20.08
C LYS A 25 -17.85 -10.30 -20.09
N ASN A 26 -17.74 -11.17 -19.08
CA ASN A 26 -18.57 -12.37 -19.03
C ASN A 26 -20.00 -12.05 -18.61
N THR A 27 -20.96 -12.39 -19.45
CA THR A 27 -22.40 -12.30 -19.18
C THR A 27 -23.07 -13.68 -19.12
N GLY A 28 -22.32 -14.75 -19.34
CA GLY A 28 -22.79 -16.14 -19.39
C GLY A 28 -22.51 -16.93 -18.11
N SER A 29 -22.73 -18.24 -18.19
CA SER A 29 -22.36 -19.18 -17.13
C SER A 29 -20.85 -19.42 -17.11
N ALA A 30 -20.30 -19.67 -15.92
CA ALA A 30 -18.88 -20.00 -15.75
C ALA A 30 -18.52 -21.29 -16.49
N LYS A 31 -17.36 -21.28 -17.14
CA LYS A 31 -16.83 -22.41 -17.90
C LYS A 31 -15.69 -23.07 -17.15
N GLU A 32 -15.71 -24.38 -17.07
CA GLU A 32 -14.56 -25.14 -16.56
C GLU A 32 -13.43 -25.16 -17.59
N ILE A 33 -12.20 -24.84 -17.15
CA ILE A 33 -11.00 -24.86 -17.96
C ILE A 33 -10.03 -25.94 -17.47
N ARG A 34 -9.18 -26.41 -18.37
CA ARG A 34 -8.16 -27.39 -18.04
C ARG A 34 -6.83 -26.68 -17.73
N LEU A 35 -6.20 -27.03 -16.60
CA LEU A 35 -4.90 -26.52 -16.22
C LEU A 35 -3.78 -27.48 -16.65
N SER A 36 -2.56 -26.95 -16.76
CA SER A 36 -1.34 -27.69 -17.07
C SER A 36 -0.86 -28.55 -15.90
N GLY A 37 0.27 -29.24 -16.07
CA GLY A 37 0.91 -30.01 -14.99
C GLY A 37 1.46 -29.12 -13.86
N THR A 38 1.75 -27.86 -14.15
CA THR A 38 2.05 -26.81 -13.15
C THR A 38 0.92 -25.78 -13.19
N PRO A 39 -0.20 -26.06 -12.51
CA PRO A 39 -1.45 -25.34 -12.74
C PRO A 39 -1.43 -23.90 -12.25
N PHE A 40 -0.73 -23.64 -11.16
CA PHE A 40 -0.66 -22.33 -10.53
C PHE A 40 0.63 -22.17 -9.74
N THR A 41 1.36 -21.09 -9.99
CA THR A 41 2.57 -20.74 -9.25
C THR A 41 2.42 -19.35 -8.68
N VAL A 42 2.95 -19.13 -7.48
CA VAL A 42 3.03 -17.81 -6.84
C VAL A 42 4.47 -17.56 -6.49
N GLU A 43 4.98 -16.43 -6.94
CA GLU A 43 6.34 -15.99 -6.65
C GLU A 43 6.28 -14.67 -5.87
N TRP A 44 7.07 -14.60 -4.81
CA TRP A 44 7.21 -13.40 -3.98
C TRP A 44 8.51 -12.69 -4.31
N GLU A 45 8.48 -11.38 -4.30
CA GLU A 45 9.69 -10.59 -4.37
C GLU A 45 10.60 -10.90 -3.18
N SER A 46 11.83 -11.34 -3.46
CA SER A 46 12.78 -11.83 -2.46
C SER A 46 14.10 -11.07 -2.45
N ASP A 47 14.22 -10.01 -3.24
CA ASP A 47 15.46 -9.27 -3.47
C ASP A 47 15.99 -8.54 -2.23
N ARG A 48 15.11 -8.10 -1.32
CA ARG A 48 15.49 -7.40 -0.09
C ARG A 48 14.55 -7.74 1.07
N LEU A 49 15.12 -7.94 2.28
CA LEU A 49 14.34 -8.21 3.48
C LEU A 49 13.47 -6.99 3.87
N TYR A 50 14.06 -5.82 3.90
CA TYR A 50 13.43 -4.56 4.36
C TYR A 50 12.82 -3.73 3.23
N LYS A 51 12.12 -4.37 2.30
CA LYS A 51 11.37 -3.65 1.27
C LYS A 51 10.03 -3.18 1.86
N PRO A 52 9.64 -1.89 1.69
CA PRO A 52 8.40 -1.38 2.29
C PRO A 52 7.14 -2.07 1.76
N LEU A 53 7.11 -2.40 0.47
CA LEU A 53 6.04 -3.20 -0.12
C LEU A 53 6.62 -4.49 -0.68
N LYS A 54 6.13 -5.64 -0.22
CA LYS A 54 6.45 -6.95 -0.81
C LYS A 54 5.27 -7.43 -1.62
N MET A 55 5.47 -7.48 -2.91
CA MET A 55 4.48 -7.89 -3.91
C MET A 55 4.69 -9.32 -4.34
N SER A 56 3.67 -9.91 -4.90
CA SER A 56 3.69 -11.26 -5.45
C SER A 56 3.11 -11.30 -6.86
N ASN A 57 3.64 -12.21 -7.66
CA ASN A 57 3.16 -12.53 -8.99
C ASN A 57 2.61 -13.95 -9.00
N ALA A 58 1.61 -14.19 -9.79
CA ALA A 58 1.13 -15.54 -10.03
C ALA A 58 1.05 -15.84 -11.52
N VAL A 59 1.28 -17.09 -11.86
CA VAL A 59 1.08 -17.59 -13.22
C VAL A 59 0.06 -18.74 -13.14
N CYS A 60 -1.02 -18.59 -13.92
CA CYS A 60 -2.02 -19.64 -14.12
C CYS A 60 -1.86 -20.22 -15.51
N SER A 61 -1.45 -21.49 -15.60
CA SER A 61 -1.17 -22.18 -16.87
C SER A 61 -2.38 -22.98 -17.33
N ILE A 62 -3.04 -22.52 -18.38
CA ILE A 62 -4.27 -23.10 -18.95
C ILE A 62 -3.92 -23.87 -20.23
N ILE A 63 -4.43 -25.08 -20.36
CA ILE A 63 -4.37 -25.84 -21.63
C ILE A 63 -5.66 -25.59 -22.40
N THR A 64 -5.55 -24.94 -23.54
CA THR A 64 -6.72 -24.58 -24.34
C THR A 64 -6.45 -24.68 -25.84
N ARG A 65 -7.55 -24.84 -26.61
CA ARG A 65 -7.58 -24.67 -28.07
C ARG A 65 -8.36 -23.40 -28.45
N GLU A 66 -8.96 -22.78 -27.47
CA GLU A 66 -9.80 -21.61 -27.68
C GLU A 66 -9.02 -20.34 -27.37
N LEU A 67 -9.25 -19.31 -28.14
CA LEU A 67 -8.80 -17.98 -27.84
C LEU A 67 -9.71 -17.43 -26.73
N LEU A 68 -9.21 -17.35 -25.51
CA LEU A 68 -9.94 -16.79 -24.35
C LEU A 68 -9.90 -15.26 -24.41
N LEU A 69 -10.54 -14.68 -25.42
CA LEU A 69 -10.46 -13.23 -25.74
C LEU A 69 -10.98 -12.32 -24.63
N ASP A 70 -11.82 -12.81 -23.76
CA ASP A 70 -12.35 -12.07 -22.62
C ASP A 70 -11.34 -11.92 -21.46
N LEU A 71 -10.24 -12.69 -21.49
CA LEU A 71 -9.10 -12.53 -20.59
C LEU A 71 -8.13 -11.43 -21.04
N TYR A 72 -8.20 -11.04 -22.32
CA TYR A 72 -7.39 -9.95 -22.84
C TYR A 72 -8.05 -8.63 -22.45
N THR A 73 -7.42 -7.90 -21.58
CA THR A 73 -7.91 -6.62 -21.10
C THR A 73 -6.83 -5.56 -21.16
N GLY A 74 -7.20 -4.35 -21.62
CA GLY A 74 -6.38 -3.16 -21.50
C GLY A 74 -6.71 -2.34 -20.25
N GLU A 75 -7.68 -2.82 -19.44
CA GLU A 75 -8.09 -2.13 -18.23
C GLU A 75 -7.28 -2.64 -17.03
N ASN A 76 -6.79 -1.71 -16.23
CA ASN A 76 -6.29 -2.05 -14.90
C ASN A 76 -7.42 -2.69 -14.07
N GLN A 77 -7.11 -3.79 -13.39
CA GLN A 77 -8.11 -4.56 -12.62
C GLN A 77 -9.32 -5.06 -13.47
N GLY A 78 -9.09 -5.33 -14.76
CA GLY A 78 -10.15 -5.77 -15.68
C GLY A 78 -10.50 -7.26 -15.56
N VAL A 79 -9.51 -8.09 -15.20
CA VAL A 79 -9.65 -9.54 -14.98
C VAL A 79 -8.98 -9.90 -13.66
N GLU A 80 -9.72 -10.58 -12.79
CA GLU A 80 -9.28 -10.99 -11.46
C GLU A 80 -9.05 -12.51 -11.44
N VAL A 81 -7.97 -12.92 -10.82
CA VAL A 81 -7.62 -14.33 -10.57
C VAL A 81 -7.61 -14.60 -9.08
N VAL A 82 -8.32 -15.61 -8.67
CA VAL A 82 -8.47 -15.98 -7.26
C VAL A 82 -8.11 -17.45 -7.07
N LEU A 83 -7.24 -17.74 -6.12
CA LEU A 83 -6.91 -19.09 -5.67
C LEU A 83 -7.56 -19.35 -4.30
N LYS A 84 -8.36 -20.40 -4.19
CA LYS A 84 -9.02 -20.82 -2.95
C LYS A 84 -8.63 -22.23 -2.56
N ASN A 85 -8.47 -22.45 -1.28
CA ASN A 85 -8.42 -23.79 -0.71
C ASN A 85 -9.85 -24.35 -0.63
N ARG A 86 -10.08 -25.52 -1.21
CA ARG A 86 -11.42 -26.14 -1.29
C ARG A 86 -11.88 -26.79 0.02
N GLU A 87 -10.95 -27.23 0.87
CA GLU A 87 -11.31 -27.84 2.15
C GLU A 87 -11.79 -26.79 3.16
N THR A 88 -11.06 -25.69 3.24
CA THR A 88 -11.32 -24.61 4.21
C THR A 88 -12.14 -23.47 3.63
N ASN A 89 -12.32 -23.44 2.32
CA ASN A 89 -12.90 -22.34 1.53
C ASN A 89 -12.22 -20.99 1.80
N THR A 90 -10.93 -21.02 2.15
CA THR A 90 -10.14 -19.83 2.43
C THR A 90 -9.49 -19.32 1.15
N LEU A 91 -9.40 -17.99 1.06
CA LEU A 91 -8.62 -17.31 0.03
C LEU A 91 -7.13 -17.58 0.30
N GLU A 92 -6.42 -18.08 -0.69
CA GLU A 92 -4.97 -18.31 -0.60
C GLU A 92 -4.18 -17.25 -1.36
N TRP A 93 -4.70 -16.78 -2.48
CA TRP A 93 -4.12 -15.71 -3.28
C TRP A 93 -5.19 -15.04 -4.15
N PHE A 94 -5.04 -13.74 -4.39
CA PHE A 94 -5.80 -13.05 -5.42
C PHE A 94 -4.97 -11.91 -6.03
N GLY A 95 -5.28 -11.58 -7.27
CA GLY A 95 -4.65 -10.51 -8.00
C GLY A 95 -5.33 -10.28 -9.34
N PHE A 96 -4.71 -9.47 -10.16
CA PHE A 96 -5.27 -9.05 -11.43
C PHE A 96 -4.32 -9.38 -12.56
N VAL A 97 -4.90 -9.83 -13.66
CA VAL A 97 -4.15 -10.12 -14.88
C VAL A 97 -3.49 -8.84 -15.39
N THR A 98 -2.20 -8.95 -15.68
CA THR A 98 -1.47 -7.86 -16.30
C THR A 98 -1.96 -7.64 -17.73
N PRO A 99 -2.20 -6.40 -18.17
CA PRO A 99 -2.61 -6.10 -19.54
C PRO A 99 -1.43 -6.29 -20.51
N ASN A 100 -0.99 -7.53 -20.67
CA ASN A 100 0.08 -7.89 -21.60
C ASN A 100 -0.50 -8.38 -22.92
N MET A 101 0.30 -8.28 -23.98
CA MET A 101 -0.03 -8.93 -25.23
C MET A 101 0.26 -10.42 -25.13
N TYR A 102 -0.78 -11.24 -25.08
CA TYR A 102 -0.67 -12.68 -25.16
C TYR A 102 -0.53 -13.07 -26.64
N SER A 103 0.39 -13.97 -26.92
CA SER A 103 0.46 -14.67 -28.19
C SER A 103 0.04 -16.12 -27.99
N SER A 104 -0.80 -16.63 -28.84
CA SER A 104 -1.21 -18.03 -28.85
C SER A 104 -1.05 -18.58 -30.28
N ASP A 105 -0.48 -19.77 -30.37
CA ASP A 105 -0.36 -20.46 -31.66
C ASP A 105 -1.72 -20.95 -32.15
N TYR A 106 -2.08 -20.55 -33.35
CA TYR A 106 -3.42 -20.76 -33.91
C TYR A 106 -3.76 -22.23 -34.24
N ILE A 107 -2.82 -23.16 -34.21
CA ILE A 107 -2.96 -24.46 -34.89
C ILE A 107 -2.92 -25.66 -33.93
N SER A 108 -2.51 -25.54 -32.68
CA SER A 108 -2.34 -26.67 -31.78
C SER A 108 -2.98 -26.44 -30.42
N LEU A 109 -3.10 -27.52 -29.65
CA LEU A 109 -3.36 -27.46 -28.23
C LEU A 109 -2.17 -26.75 -27.58
N ASP A 110 -2.38 -25.56 -27.03
CA ASP A 110 -1.34 -24.74 -26.48
C ASP A 110 -1.53 -24.53 -24.97
N THR A 111 -0.44 -24.18 -24.31
CA THR A 111 -0.47 -23.74 -22.92
C THR A 111 -0.48 -22.24 -22.90
N LEU A 112 -1.57 -21.65 -22.41
CA LEU A 112 -1.72 -20.23 -22.20
C LEU A 112 -1.35 -19.92 -20.75
N ASP A 113 -0.25 -19.19 -20.57
CA ASP A 113 0.17 -18.69 -19.26
C ASP A 113 -0.44 -17.31 -19.01
N ILE A 114 -1.29 -17.25 -18.00
CA ILE A 114 -1.90 -15.99 -17.55
C ILE A 114 -1.10 -15.47 -16.37
N GLU A 115 -0.41 -14.37 -16.61
CA GLU A 115 0.33 -13.66 -15.59
C GLU A 115 -0.58 -12.69 -14.84
N ALA A 116 -0.56 -12.77 -13.53
CA ALA A 116 -1.30 -11.88 -12.65
C ALA A 116 -0.38 -11.31 -11.57
N ILE A 117 -0.64 -10.08 -11.18
CA ILE A 117 0.04 -9.38 -10.10
C ILE A 117 -0.93 -9.22 -8.93
N ASP A 118 -0.40 -9.19 -7.71
CA ASP A 118 -1.25 -8.96 -6.54
C ASP A 118 -1.90 -7.57 -6.53
N SER A 119 -2.81 -7.35 -5.61
CA SER A 119 -3.58 -6.12 -5.58
C SER A 119 -2.74 -4.89 -5.23
N ILE A 120 -1.65 -5.06 -4.46
CA ILE A 120 -0.75 -3.95 -4.10
C ILE A 120 0.01 -3.47 -5.35
N ALA A 121 0.48 -4.39 -6.18
CA ALA A 121 1.17 -4.05 -7.43
C ALA A 121 0.28 -3.27 -8.41
N CYS A 122 -1.02 -3.56 -8.44
CA CYS A 122 -1.97 -2.83 -9.30
C CYS A 122 -2.10 -1.34 -8.96
N LEU A 123 -1.74 -0.94 -7.76
CA LEU A 123 -1.82 0.46 -7.28
C LEU A 123 -0.86 1.40 -8.02
N ASP A 124 0.12 0.86 -8.73
CA ASP A 124 1.03 1.64 -9.58
C ASP A 124 0.30 2.39 -10.71
N ASN A 125 -0.81 1.82 -11.15
CA ASN A 125 -1.64 2.39 -12.21
C ASN A 125 -2.83 3.22 -11.68
N ILE A 126 -2.92 3.43 -10.38
CA ILE A 126 -4.01 4.17 -9.74
C ILE A 126 -3.45 5.42 -9.09
N LYS A 127 -3.88 6.58 -9.57
CA LYS A 127 -3.50 7.87 -8.98
C LYS A 127 -4.22 8.11 -7.66
N TYR A 128 -3.52 8.76 -6.73
CA TYR A 128 -4.12 9.21 -5.47
C TYR A 128 -5.16 10.30 -5.76
N SER A 129 -6.20 10.35 -4.96
CA SER A 129 -7.21 11.40 -4.98
C SER A 129 -7.60 11.72 -3.54
N TYR A 130 -7.90 12.97 -3.25
CA TYR A 130 -8.37 13.38 -1.93
C TYR A 130 -9.52 12.50 -1.46
N MET A 131 -9.57 12.25 -0.16
CA MET A 131 -10.66 11.47 0.45
C MET A 131 -11.94 12.29 0.58
N GLY A 132 -11.82 13.62 0.58
CA GLY A 132 -12.93 14.58 0.59
C GLY A 132 -12.96 15.46 -0.65
N GLU A 133 -13.71 16.55 -0.59
CA GLU A 133 -13.78 17.53 -1.68
C GLU A 133 -12.50 18.39 -1.78
N LYS A 134 -11.80 18.53 -0.67
CA LYS A 134 -10.54 19.28 -0.56
C LYS A 134 -9.51 18.45 0.19
N ALA A 135 -8.24 18.79 0.01
CA ALA A 135 -7.15 18.27 0.81
C ALA A 135 -7.35 18.59 2.30
N ASP A 136 -7.04 17.62 3.15
CA ASP A 136 -7.19 17.74 4.59
C ASP A 136 -6.11 16.95 5.32
N PHE A 137 -5.98 17.14 6.63
CA PHE A 137 -5.16 16.28 7.48
C PHE A 137 -5.87 14.94 7.68
N ARG A 138 -5.18 13.86 7.34
CA ARG A 138 -5.67 12.50 7.51
C ARG A 138 -4.69 11.67 8.32
N SER A 139 -5.20 10.75 9.11
CA SER A 139 -4.35 9.78 9.77
C SER A 139 -3.76 8.79 8.75
N PHE A 140 -2.58 8.26 9.05
CA PHE A 140 -1.97 7.21 8.21
C PHE A 140 -2.92 6.01 8.04
N SER A 141 -3.68 5.66 9.09
CA SER A 141 -4.66 4.57 9.01
C SER A 141 -5.77 4.85 8.00
N GLU A 142 -6.29 6.08 7.93
CA GLU A 142 -7.31 6.45 6.95
C GLU A 142 -6.78 6.38 5.52
N ILE A 143 -5.58 6.94 5.27
CA ILE A 143 -4.96 6.95 3.95
C ILE A 143 -4.65 5.53 3.49
N ILE A 144 -3.98 4.73 4.31
CA ILE A 144 -3.61 3.35 3.97
C ILE A 144 -4.87 2.52 3.70
N CYS A 145 -5.88 2.60 4.54
CA CYS A 145 -7.13 1.87 4.33
C CYS A 145 -7.86 2.32 3.05
N ASN A 146 -7.89 3.63 2.77
CA ASN A 146 -8.49 4.15 1.53
C ASN A 146 -7.76 3.64 0.29
N VAL A 147 -6.43 3.66 0.29
CA VAL A 147 -5.62 3.17 -0.82
C VAL A 147 -5.78 1.67 -1.00
N LEU A 148 -5.73 0.87 0.08
CA LEU A 148 -5.98 -0.57 0.01
C LEU A 148 -7.41 -0.91 -0.44
N ALA A 149 -8.37 -0.03 -0.12
CA ALA A 149 -9.73 -0.19 -0.65
C ALA A 149 -9.81 0.00 -2.18
N LYS A 150 -8.93 0.81 -2.77
CA LYS A 150 -8.79 0.94 -4.24
C LYS A 150 -8.06 -0.26 -4.86
N ALA A 151 -7.15 -0.89 -4.10
CA ALA A 151 -6.44 -2.10 -4.54
C ALA A 151 -7.38 -3.29 -4.76
N ASP A 152 -8.44 -3.39 -3.99
CA ASP A 152 -9.42 -4.50 -4.05
C ASP A 152 -10.86 -3.99 -4.24
N PRO A 153 -11.28 -3.63 -5.46
CA PRO A 153 -12.62 -3.16 -5.72
C PRO A 153 -13.69 -4.25 -5.52
N GLN A 154 -13.32 -5.53 -5.59
CA GLN A 154 -14.25 -6.66 -5.43
C GLN A 154 -14.48 -7.06 -3.97
N LYS A 155 -13.74 -6.47 -3.04
CA LYS A 155 -13.83 -6.71 -1.59
C LYS A 155 -13.45 -8.14 -1.17
N CYS A 156 -12.50 -8.75 -1.87
CA CYS A 156 -11.94 -10.05 -1.53
C CYS A 156 -11.22 -10.02 -0.18
N VAL A 157 -10.53 -8.91 0.10
CA VAL A 157 -9.79 -8.66 1.34
C VAL A 157 -10.33 -7.41 2.03
N GLN A 158 -10.69 -7.56 3.29
CA GLN A 158 -11.23 -6.46 4.09
C GLN A 158 -10.45 -6.20 5.37
N LYS A 159 -9.44 -7.01 5.64
CA LYS A 159 -8.67 -6.99 6.87
C LYS A 159 -7.29 -6.40 6.65
N LEU A 160 -6.88 -5.50 7.52
CA LEU A 160 -5.50 -5.01 7.62
C LEU A 160 -5.02 -5.23 9.05
N TYR A 161 -4.02 -6.08 9.22
CA TYR A 161 -3.32 -6.28 10.48
C TYR A 161 -2.11 -5.35 10.53
N VAL A 162 -2.04 -4.52 11.55
CA VAL A 162 -0.92 -3.61 11.78
C VAL A 162 -0.26 -3.99 13.08
N GLN A 163 0.99 -4.39 13.04
CA GLN A 163 1.75 -4.73 14.24
C GLN A 163 1.96 -3.48 15.09
N ASN A 164 1.68 -3.57 16.39
CA ASN A 164 1.84 -2.46 17.30
C ASN A 164 3.31 -2.33 17.69
N CYS A 165 3.99 -1.37 17.06
CA CYS A 165 5.38 -1.07 17.34
C CYS A 165 5.48 0.05 18.37
N ASN A 166 6.11 -0.22 19.51
CA ASN A 166 6.16 0.71 20.65
C ASN A 166 7.22 1.80 20.55
N LYS A 167 8.03 1.82 19.49
CA LYS A 167 9.15 2.76 19.37
C LYS A 167 8.73 4.23 19.34
N LEU A 168 7.47 4.50 18.94
CA LEU A 168 6.95 5.85 18.72
C LEU A 168 5.71 6.16 19.58
N THR A 169 5.24 5.24 20.41
CA THR A 169 4.09 5.46 21.27
C THR A 169 4.42 5.11 22.72
N SER A 170 3.87 5.86 23.67
CA SER A 170 4.03 5.60 25.11
C SER A 170 3.18 4.41 25.61
N SER A 171 2.38 3.80 24.74
CA SER A 171 1.47 2.71 25.09
C SER A 171 1.69 1.51 24.18
N ALA A 172 1.95 0.35 24.78
CA ALA A 172 2.15 -0.93 24.09
C ALA A 172 0.95 -1.39 23.24
N THR A 173 -0.21 -0.80 23.45
CA THR A 173 -1.46 -1.19 22.79
C THR A 173 -1.95 -0.17 21.75
N ALA A 174 -1.23 0.94 21.58
CA ALA A 174 -1.63 1.99 20.64
C ALA A 174 -1.05 1.72 19.25
N CYS A 175 -1.93 1.71 18.27
CA CYS A 175 -1.51 1.65 16.86
C CYS A 175 -0.96 2.99 16.39
N ILE A 176 0.30 3.03 15.97
CA ILE A 176 1.00 4.23 15.49
C ILE A 176 0.26 4.90 14.34
N LEU A 177 -0.36 4.14 13.44
CA LEU A 177 -1.05 4.67 12.27
C LEU A 177 -2.24 5.59 12.59
N LYS A 178 -2.80 5.47 13.81
CA LYS A 178 -3.88 6.35 14.27
C LYS A 178 -3.39 7.67 14.81
N SER A 179 -2.13 7.73 15.23
CA SER A 179 -1.53 8.87 15.91
C SER A 179 -0.73 9.76 14.98
N LEU A 180 -0.38 9.27 13.80
CA LEU A 180 0.34 10.02 12.78
C LEU A 180 -0.64 10.61 11.78
N TYR A 181 -0.49 11.90 11.51
CA TYR A 181 -1.30 12.64 10.56
C TYR A 181 -0.40 13.27 9.50
N ILE A 182 -0.90 13.32 8.28
CA ILE A 182 -0.25 13.99 7.16
C ILE A 182 -1.31 14.73 6.36
N HIS A 183 -0.95 15.87 5.82
CA HIS A 183 -1.83 16.61 4.92
C HIS A 183 -1.82 15.97 3.54
N GLU A 184 -2.98 15.74 2.94
CA GLU A 184 -3.13 15.01 1.66
C GLU A 184 -2.42 15.71 0.48
N ARG A 185 -2.15 17.02 0.60
CA ARG A 185 -1.39 17.78 -0.40
C ARG A 185 0.03 17.24 -0.62
N ASN A 186 0.63 16.61 0.38
CA ASN A 186 1.96 16.01 0.27
C ASN A 186 2.05 14.86 -0.75
N PHE A 187 0.91 14.39 -1.24
CA PHE A 187 0.84 13.37 -2.28
C PHE A 187 0.67 13.94 -3.69
N PHE A 188 0.88 15.23 -3.84
CA PHE A 188 0.80 15.96 -5.10
C PHE A 188 2.10 16.75 -5.28
N ASP A 189 2.57 16.81 -6.51
CA ASP A 189 3.72 17.62 -6.86
C ASP A 189 3.36 19.13 -7.01
N GLU A 190 4.36 19.93 -7.38
CA GLU A 190 4.22 21.37 -7.58
C GLU A 190 3.20 21.74 -8.69
N MET A 191 3.03 20.84 -9.67
CA MET A 191 2.06 21.01 -10.77
C MET A 191 0.68 20.47 -10.42
N ASN A 192 0.48 20.06 -9.16
CA ASN A 192 -0.74 19.43 -8.68
C ASN A 192 -1.03 18.05 -9.30
N GLU A 193 0.02 17.37 -9.80
CA GLU A 193 -0.10 16.01 -10.29
C GLU A 193 -0.03 15.02 -9.12
N PRO A 194 -0.99 14.10 -8.98
CA PRO A 194 -1.01 13.16 -7.88
C PRO A 194 0.02 12.04 -8.03
N MET A 195 0.63 11.64 -6.93
CA MET A 195 1.42 10.42 -6.82
C MET A 195 0.57 9.18 -7.16
N THR A 196 1.23 8.06 -7.49
CA THR A 196 0.52 6.79 -7.56
C THR A 196 0.11 6.33 -6.16
N CYS A 197 -0.98 5.59 -6.07
CA CYS A 197 -1.40 5.01 -4.79
C CYS A 197 -0.33 4.07 -4.20
N LYS A 198 0.48 3.42 -5.05
CA LYS A 198 1.62 2.60 -4.64
C LYS A 198 2.72 3.45 -4.00
N ASP A 199 3.08 4.60 -4.60
CA ASP A 199 4.09 5.50 -4.05
C ASP A 199 3.65 6.08 -2.71
N VAL A 200 2.37 6.43 -2.56
CA VAL A 200 1.81 6.87 -1.28
C VAL A 200 1.98 5.79 -0.21
N LEU A 201 1.64 4.53 -0.50
CA LEU A 201 1.85 3.44 0.45
C LEU A 201 3.32 3.21 0.75
N THR A 202 4.17 3.23 -0.29
CA THR A 202 5.62 3.07 -0.13
C THR A 202 6.15 4.11 0.83
N SER A 203 5.86 5.39 0.61
CA SER A 203 6.34 6.50 1.43
C SER A 203 5.90 6.38 2.89
N LEU A 204 4.63 6.03 3.14
CA LEU A 204 4.10 5.91 4.50
C LEU A 204 4.69 4.72 5.26
N VAL A 205 4.83 3.56 4.59
CA VAL A 205 5.33 2.34 5.21
C VAL A 205 6.83 2.40 5.40
N GLU A 206 7.58 2.98 4.43
CA GLU A 206 9.01 3.22 4.52
C GLU A 206 9.37 4.17 5.65
N TYR A 207 8.61 5.25 5.83
CA TYR A 207 8.76 6.18 6.96
C TYR A 207 8.70 5.46 8.31
N LEU A 208 7.85 4.43 8.42
CA LEU A 208 7.70 3.64 9.64
C LEU A 208 8.77 2.54 9.79
N GLY A 209 9.57 2.28 8.75
CA GLY A 209 10.51 1.16 8.71
C GLY A 209 9.81 -0.21 8.73
N MET A 210 8.56 -0.27 8.30
CA MET A 210 7.74 -1.48 8.28
C MET A 210 7.62 -2.06 6.87
N THR A 211 7.02 -3.22 6.75
CA THR A 211 6.74 -3.89 5.47
C THR A 211 5.26 -4.21 5.34
N LEU A 212 4.67 -3.83 4.22
CA LEU A 212 3.29 -4.20 3.85
C LEU A 212 3.32 -5.39 2.89
N ILE A 213 2.53 -6.40 3.21
CA ILE A 213 2.33 -7.59 2.37
C ILE A 213 0.84 -7.92 2.24
N GLN A 214 0.45 -8.47 1.10
CA GLN A 214 -0.84 -9.14 0.93
C GLN A 214 -0.63 -10.64 1.14
N TRP A 215 -1.25 -11.25 2.13
CA TRP A 215 -1.18 -12.68 2.34
C TRP A 215 -2.55 -13.25 2.66
N LYS A 216 -2.98 -14.21 1.84
CA LYS A 216 -4.31 -14.82 1.93
C LYS A 216 -5.42 -13.76 1.91
N ASP A 217 -6.28 -13.78 2.91
CA ASP A 217 -7.47 -12.93 3.03
C ASP A 217 -7.23 -11.62 3.79
N ALA A 218 -5.95 -11.21 3.95
CA ALA A 218 -5.60 -10.01 4.70
C ALA A 218 -4.35 -9.29 4.16
N TYR A 219 -4.27 -8.01 4.45
CA TYR A 219 -3.05 -7.22 4.37
C TYR A 219 -2.37 -7.19 5.74
N TYR A 220 -1.04 -7.12 5.75
CA TYR A 220 -0.24 -7.11 6.96
C TYR A 220 0.81 -6.01 6.87
N ILE A 221 0.85 -5.13 7.85
CA ILE A 221 1.97 -4.20 8.08
C ILE A 221 2.75 -4.73 9.27
N ILE A 222 3.97 -5.18 9.01
CA ILE A 222 4.81 -5.90 9.96
C ILE A 222 6.15 -5.21 10.15
N ASP A 223 6.68 -5.32 11.37
CA ASP A 223 8.05 -4.95 11.73
C ASP A 223 8.82 -6.24 12.04
N TYR A 224 9.86 -6.52 11.25
CA TYR A 224 10.65 -7.75 11.40
C TYR A 224 11.38 -7.81 12.74
N GLU A 225 11.91 -6.68 13.22
CA GLU A 225 12.56 -6.64 14.53
C GLU A 225 11.59 -6.95 15.67
N TYR A 226 10.36 -6.48 15.54
CA TYR A 226 9.32 -6.73 16.53
C TYR A 226 8.88 -8.20 16.54
N ILE A 227 8.84 -8.83 15.37
CA ILE A 227 8.58 -10.28 15.24
C ILE A 227 9.74 -11.09 15.83
N ASP A 228 10.98 -10.71 15.53
CA ASP A 228 12.18 -11.40 16.03
C ASP A 228 12.25 -11.38 17.56
N ASN A 229 11.81 -10.29 18.17
CA ASN A 229 11.67 -10.17 19.62
C ASN A 229 10.44 -10.91 20.21
N GLY A 230 9.68 -11.63 19.40
CA GLY A 230 8.54 -12.46 19.83
C GLY A 230 7.25 -11.70 20.10
N TYR A 231 7.16 -10.43 19.70
CA TYR A 231 5.95 -9.65 19.90
C TYR A 231 4.93 -9.91 18.78
N THR A 232 3.69 -10.14 19.16
CA THR A 232 2.60 -10.48 18.25
C THR A 232 1.40 -9.54 18.34
N ASP A 233 1.46 -8.54 19.23
CA ASP A 233 0.38 -7.58 19.41
C ASP A 233 0.14 -6.77 18.14
N CYS A 234 -1.10 -6.69 17.70
CA CYS A 234 -1.48 -5.94 16.51
C CYS A 234 -2.85 -5.30 16.64
N THR A 235 -3.10 -4.35 15.78
CA THR A 235 -4.41 -3.75 15.55
C THR A 235 -4.97 -4.25 14.23
N LEU A 236 -6.15 -4.85 14.29
CA LEU A 236 -6.93 -5.23 13.12
C LEU A 236 -7.82 -4.08 12.70
N PHE A 237 -7.68 -3.62 11.46
CA PHE A 237 -8.59 -2.67 10.82
C PHE A 237 -9.48 -3.38 9.81
N ASN A 238 -10.72 -2.92 9.71
CA ASN A 238 -11.50 -3.13 8.52
C ASN A 238 -11.25 -1.99 7.55
N ILE A 239 -10.69 -2.29 6.37
CA ILE A 239 -10.25 -1.28 5.40
C ILE A 239 -11.41 -0.47 4.78
N ARG A 240 -12.66 -0.91 4.93
CA ARG A 240 -13.83 -0.25 4.32
C ARG A 240 -14.52 0.73 5.24
N ASN A 241 -14.56 0.45 6.52
CA ASN A 241 -15.29 1.25 7.51
C ASN A 241 -14.41 1.81 8.62
N LEU A 242 -13.08 1.56 8.54
CA LEU A 242 -12.08 2.04 9.50
C LEU A 242 -12.28 1.58 10.95
N THR A 243 -13.19 0.62 11.19
CA THR A 243 -13.31 0.04 12.52
C THR A 243 -12.05 -0.73 12.86
N SER A 244 -11.65 -0.68 14.11
CA SER A 244 -10.41 -1.33 14.55
C SER A 244 -10.56 -1.97 15.92
N SER A 245 -9.82 -3.04 16.15
CA SER A 245 -9.74 -3.76 17.43
C SER A 245 -8.32 -4.28 17.66
N ASN A 246 -7.90 -4.33 18.90
CA ASN A 246 -6.63 -4.96 19.26
C ASN A 246 -6.78 -6.48 19.18
N THR A 247 -5.76 -7.14 18.66
CA THR A 247 -5.73 -8.60 18.48
C THR A 247 -4.27 -9.09 18.46
N ILE A 248 -4.09 -10.36 18.21
CA ILE A 248 -2.78 -10.99 18.02
C ILE A 248 -2.59 -11.26 16.54
N LEU A 249 -1.39 -11.02 16.03
CA LEU A 249 -1.04 -11.28 14.64
C LEU A 249 -1.22 -12.79 14.33
N PRO A 250 -2.05 -13.15 13.35
CA PRO A 250 -2.37 -14.57 13.07
C PRO A 250 -1.26 -15.23 12.26
N ILE A 251 -0.02 -15.10 12.70
CA ILE A 251 1.15 -15.79 12.14
C ILE A 251 1.57 -16.93 13.05
N SER A 252 1.93 -18.04 12.45
CA SER A 252 2.53 -19.17 13.15
C SER A 252 3.97 -19.34 12.68
N SER A 253 4.89 -19.46 13.63
CA SER A 253 6.26 -19.86 13.31
C SER A 253 6.28 -21.32 12.83
N LYS A 254 7.06 -21.61 11.78
CA LYS A 254 7.38 -22.97 11.38
C LYS A 254 8.88 -23.13 11.41
N ASN A 255 9.34 -24.25 11.94
CA ASN A 255 10.75 -24.59 11.84
C ASN A 255 11.06 -24.86 10.36
N ILE A 256 12.14 -24.29 9.83
CA ILE A 256 12.59 -24.52 8.46
C ILE A 256 12.86 -26.02 8.18
N MET A 257 13.23 -26.77 9.20
CA MET A 257 13.46 -28.21 9.10
C MET A 257 12.16 -29.01 8.90
N ASP A 258 11.02 -28.44 9.28
CA ASP A 258 9.69 -29.05 9.12
C ASP A 258 9.05 -28.68 7.78
N ILE A 259 9.69 -27.81 7.01
CA ILE A 259 9.25 -27.41 5.67
C ILE A 259 9.82 -28.42 4.67
N GLY A 260 8.94 -29.13 3.97
CA GLY A 260 9.35 -30.06 2.93
C GLY A 260 10.11 -29.35 1.81
N VAL A 261 11.35 -29.73 1.56
CA VAL A 261 12.19 -29.19 0.49
C VAL A 261 11.79 -29.83 -0.85
N SER A 262 11.55 -28.99 -1.86
CA SER A 262 11.12 -29.47 -3.19
C SER A 262 12.29 -29.97 -4.07
N SER A 263 13.52 -29.56 -3.77
CA SER A 263 14.72 -29.96 -4.51
C SER A 263 15.92 -30.18 -3.58
N SER A 264 16.89 -30.92 -4.03
CA SER A 264 18.14 -31.19 -3.29
C SER A 264 19.17 -30.06 -3.37
N ASN A 265 18.87 -28.97 -4.08
CA ASN A 265 19.81 -27.87 -4.35
C ASN A 265 19.52 -26.64 -3.46
N GLY A 266 18.99 -26.85 -2.28
CA GLY A 266 18.79 -25.76 -1.30
C GLY A 266 20.14 -25.21 -0.82
N SER A 267 20.27 -23.90 -0.80
CA SER A 267 21.41 -23.20 -0.18
C SER A 267 20.91 -22.26 0.93
N ILE A 268 21.71 -22.14 1.97
CA ILE A 268 21.51 -21.12 3.01
C ILE A 268 22.70 -20.19 2.88
N SER A 269 22.43 -18.90 2.70
CA SER A 269 23.44 -17.85 2.68
C SER A 269 23.08 -16.77 3.69
N LEU A 270 24.10 -16.15 4.26
CA LEU A 270 23.92 -14.90 5.00
C LEU A 270 23.92 -13.75 4.00
N ASP A 271 22.91 -12.92 4.09
CA ASP A 271 22.87 -11.67 3.32
C ASP A 271 23.84 -10.62 3.92
N SER A 272 24.12 -9.57 3.14
CA SER A 272 25.01 -8.50 3.58
C SER A 272 24.48 -7.84 4.86
N VAL A 273 25.37 -7.69 5.84
CA VAL A 273 25.06 -7.01 7.09
C VAL A 273 25.27 -5.50 6.89
N TYR A 274 24.27 -4.71 7.19
CA TYR A 274 24.34 -3.25 7.16
C TYR A 274 24.79 -2.73 8.53
N ASN A 275 25.95 -2.07 8.58
CA ASN A 275 26.45 -1.45 9.82
C ASN A 275 25.71 -0.15 10.17
N LYS A 276 25.04 0.46 9.20
CA LYS A 276 24.29 1.71 9.36
C LYS A 276 23.17 1.78 8.35
N VAL A 277 21.97 2.06 8.82
CA VAL A 277 20.82 2.44 8.01
C VAL A 277 20.56 3.91 8.25
N THR A 278 20.52 4.71 7.17
CA THR A 278 20.14 6.11 7.25
C THR A 278 18.79 6.25 6.54
N VAL A 279 17.77 6.60 7.29
CA VAL A 279 16.47 6.95 6.74
C VAL A 279 16.48 8.45 6.48
N VAL A 280 16.33 8.84 5.23
CA VAL A 280 16.15 10.24 4.85
C VAL A 280 14.67 10.43 4.59
N ALA A 281 13.99 11.13 5.49
CA ALA A 281 12.65 11.62 5.24
C ALA A 281 12.79 13.01 4.61
N ASN A 282 12.38 13.16 3.36
CA ASN A 282 12.17 14.48 2.80
C ASN A 282 10.88 15.01 3.41
N THR A 283 11.01 15.84 4.42
CA THR A 283 9.93 16.76 4.75
C THR A 283 9.86 17.74 3.60
N ASN A 284 8.73 17.86 2.96
CA ASN A 284 8.55 18.83 1.89
C ASN A 284 8.99 20.21 2.38
N ALA A 285 9.67 20.94 1.52
CA ALA A 285 9.96 22.33 1.78
C ALA A 285 8.64 23.07 2.07
N ILE A 286 8.68 24.01 2.98
CA ILE A 286 7.49 24.78 3.38
C ILE A 286 6.77 25.41 2.18
N GLY A 287 7.53 25.81 1.16
CA GLY A 287 7.00 26.29 -0.11
C GLY A 287 6.12 25.29 -0.86
N ASP A 288 6.39 23.98 -0.70
CA ASP A 288 5.60 22.94 -1.35
C ASP A 288 4.28 22.65 -0.63
N LEU A 289 4.20 22.98 0.67
CA LEU A 289 2.99 22.78 1.48
C LEU A 289 1.92 23.84 1.18
N CYS A 290 2.32 25.02 0.73
CA CYS A 290 1.43 26.14 0.48
C CYS A 290 1.94 26.98 -0.71
N PRO A 291 1.92 26.44 -1.94
CA PRO A 291 2.42 27.16 -3.12
C PRO A 291 1.65 28.44 -3.44
N ASP A 292 0.42 28.55 -2.95
CA ASP A 292 -0.47 29.68 -3.22
C ASP A 292 -0.51 30.70 -2.07
N LEU A 293 0.33 30.55 -1.03
CA LEU A 293 0.31 31.42 0.14
C LEU A 293 0.89 32.79 -0.13
N ILE A 294 1.77 32.89 -1.10
CA ILE A 294 2.39 34.16 -1.47
C ILE A 294 2.37 34.22 -3.00
N ASP A 295 1.33 34.79 -3.56
CA ASP A 295 1.35 35.26 -4.93
C ASP A 295 2.27 36.49 -5.01
N ASP A 296 3.05 36.63 -6.08
CA ASP A 296 3.90 37.81 -6.31
C ASP A 296 3.09 39.10 -6.25
N ASP A 297 1.82 39.09 -6.66
CA ASP A 297 0.88 40.18 -6.58
C ASP A 297 0.54 40.57 -5.12
N ASP A 298 0.53 39.60 -4.20
CA ASP A 298 0.30 39.83 -2.77
C ASP A 298 1.53 40.47 -2.10
N LEU A 299 2.74 40.16 -2.55
CA LEU A 299 3.97 40.79 -2.08
C LEU A 299 4.04 42.30 -2.44
N GLU A 300 3.56 42.66 -3.62
CA GLU A 300 3.48 44.06 -4.01
C GLU A 300 2.43 44.86 -3.20
N ASN A 301 1.33 44.20 -2.83
CA ASN A 301 0.27 44.80 -2.03
C ASN A 301 0.59 44.91 -0.52
N GLN A 302 1.56 44.15 -0.03
CA GLN A 302 1.96 44.13 1.38
C GLN A 302 2.58 45.44 1.84
N ASN A 303 3.19 46.17 0.95
CA ASN A 303 3.74 47.51 1.26
C ASN A 303 2.66 48.52 1.63
N SER A 304 1.39 48.23 1.34
CA SER A 304 0.27 49.12 1.64
C SER A 304 -0.51 48.76 2.92
N ASP A 305 -0.46 47.50 3.35
CA ASP A 305 -1.14 47.04 4.56
C ASP A 305 -0.42 45.81 5.19
N PRO A 306 0.64 46.06 5.97
CA PRO A 306 1.39 44.99 6.64
C PRO A 306 0.52 44.14 7.57
N ASP A 307 -0.47 44.74 8.20
CA ASP A 307 -1.33 44.05 9.17
C ASP A 307 -2.18 42.98 8.49
N LYS A 308 -2.69 43.29 7.30
CA LYS A 308 -3.47 42.34 6.50
C LYS A 308 -2.63 41.14 6.06
N TYR A 309 -1.42 41.41 5.64
CA TYR A 309 -0.49 40.36 5.22
C TYR A 309 -0.20 39.35 6.35
N TYR A 310 0.19 39.86 7.51
CA TYR A 310 0.54 38.97 8.61
C TYR A 310 -0.65 38.16 9.12
N THR A 311 -1.82 38.74 9.17
CA THR A 311 -3.04 38.05 9.55
C THR A 311 -3.34 36.90 8.54
N GLN A 312 -3.20 37.17 7.26
CA GLN A 312 -3.43 36.20 6.23
C GLN A 312 -2.41 35.06 6.30
N THR A 313 -1.12 35.36 6.39
CA THR A 313 -0.06 34.36 6.49
C THR A 313 -0.21 33.49 7.72
N ILE A 314 -0.60 34.05 8.85
CA ILE A 314 -0.82 33.32 10.09
C ILE A 314 -1.98 32.32 9.96
N ASP A 315 -3.06 32.75 9.34
CA ASP A 315 -4.25 31.93 9.21
C ASP A 315 -4.05 30.76 8.21
N ASP A 316 -3.21 30.95 7.21
CA ASP A 316 -3.01 29.98 6.13
C ASP A 316 -1.86 28.99 6.39
N THR A 317 -0.93 29.30 7.29
CA THR A 317 0.24 28.45 7.56
C THR A 317 0.12 27.73 8.89
N VAL A 318 -0.07 26.42 8.86
CA VAL A 318 -0.37 25.60 10.03
C VAL A 318 0.65 25.74 11.17
N PHE A 319 1.93 25.75 10.87
CA PHE A 319 2.96 25.86 11.91
C PHE A 319 3.20 27.32 12.34
N LEU A 320 3.04 28.28 11.44
CA LEU A 320 3.14 29.71 11.77
C LEU A 320 1.88 30.21 12.48
N SER A 321 0.70 29.64 12.19
CA SER A 321 -0.57 30.05 12.79
C SER A 321 -0.58 29.95 14.32
N ALA A 322 0.17 29.02 14.89
CA ALA A 322 0.27 28.88 16.34
C ALA A 322 1.06 30.04 16.99
N TYR A 323 2.04 30.59 16.30
CA TYR A 323 2.95 31.59 16.81
C TYR A 323 2.56 33.03 16.37
N PHE A 324 2.21 33.21 15.10
CA PHE A 324 1.87 34.49 14.51
C PHE A 324 0.37 34.81 14.51
N LYS A 325 -0.37 34.20 15.39
CA LYS A 325 -1.83 34.34 15.45
C LYS A 325 -2.33 35.72 15.79
N SER A 326 -1.46 36.62 16.24
CA SER A 326 -1.80 37.98 16.54
C SER A 326 -0.72 38.97 16.06
N LYS A 327 -1.14 40.18 15.80
CA LYS A 327 -0.23 41.29 15.50
C LYS A 327 0.84 41.50 16.58
N GLU A 328 0.47 41.27 17.84
CA GLU A 328 1.38 41.40 18.99
C GLU A 328 2.56 40.40 18.88
N ASN A 329 2.29 39.16 18.47
CA ASN A 329 3.34 38.17 18.27
C ASN A 329 4.29 38.55 17.13
N TRP A 330 3.75 39.15 16.07
CA TRP A 330 4.57 39.66 14.98
C TRP A 330 5.45 40.84 15.39
N GLU A 331 4.88 41.84 16.08
CA GLU A 331 5.65 42.97 16.58
C GLU A 331 6.76 42.52 17.54
N THR A 332 6.49 41.49 18.33
CA THR A 332 7.50 40.90 19.20
C THR A 332 8.64 40.28 18.38
N LEU A 333 8.34 39.60 17.29
CA LEU A 333 9.35 39.02 16.37
C LEU A 333 10.16 40.12 15.67
N GLN A 334 9.54 41.19 15.21
CA GLN A 334 10.23 42.29 14.56
C GLN A 334 11.14 43.10 15.53
N SER A 335 10.76 43.16 16.79
CA SER A 335 11.53 43.89 17.80
C SER A 335 12.70 43.10 18.38
N VAL A 336 12.76 41.81 18.11
CA VAL A 336 13.77 40.88 18.64
C VAL A 336 14.87 40.68 17.60
N GLU A 337 15.78 41.64 17.49
CA GLU A 337 17.11 41.38 16.89
C GLU A 337 17.89 40.29 17.62
N GLU A 338 17.34 39.73 18.68
CA GLU A 338 17.92 38.76 19.61
C GLU A 338 17.03 37.54 19.84
N MET A 339 16.16 37.17 18.89
CA MET A 339 15.50 35.85 18.99
C MET A 339 16.54 34.75 18.85
N ASP A 340 16.86 34.11 19.96
CA ASP A 340 17.71 32.96 19.89
C ASP A 340 16.95 31.82 19.14
N ASP A 341 17.71 30.98 18.47
CA ASP A 341 17.19 29.85 17.67
C ASP A 341 16.28 28.90 18.48
N SER A 342 16.33 28.96 19.81
CA SER A 342 15.49 28.13 20.68
C SER A 342 14.00 28.52 20.65
N ASN A 343 13.70 29.77 20.38
CA ASN A 343 12.34 30.27 20.28
C ASN A 343 11.72 30.01 18.88
N ILE A 344 12.57 29.91 17.86
CA ILE A 344 12.15 29.55 16.51
C ILE A 344 12.01 28.03 16.38
N GLY A 345 12.91 27.26 16.98
CA GLY A 345 12.89 25.80 16.96
C GLY A 345 11.70 25.14 17.67
N GLY A 346 11.01 25.88 18.54
CA GLY A 346 9.78 25.39 19.18
C GLY A 346 8.52 25.52 18.30
N VAL A 347 8.64 26.22 17.19
CA VAL A 347 7.53 26.47 16.25
C VAL A 347 7.67 25.63 14.98
N LEU A 348 8.86 25.15 14.68
CA LEU A 348 9.16 24.22 13.61
C LEU A 348 9.11 22.76 14.18
#